data_97a5beadb63de960eb499f39bfea05a4
#
_entry.id   97a5beadb63de960eb499f39bfea05a4
#
_cell.length_a   1.000
_cell.length_b   1.000
_cell.length_c   1.000
_cell.angle_alpha   90.00
_cell.angle_beta   90.00
_cell.angle_gamma   90.00
#
_symmetry.space_group_name_H-M   'P 1'
#
loop_
_entity.id
_entity.type
_entity.pdbx_description
1 polymer ?
#
loop_
_entity_poly.entity_id
_entity_poly.type
_entity_poly.pdbx_seq_one_letter_code
_entity_poly.pdbx_strand_id
1 'polypeptide(L)'
;QMKAGARLGFDRVAMTDFTDEERKKRMTADVMIEVERHFRPEFLNRIDELIVFNLLTHEDLSHIVHLQLAEVQQRLQDKGVTLDLAPEAIEFLITNGYNEDYGARPLRRAIERHIEDPLAEHILRGDFDEERPVNVSLDQTGESLAFQQAPASKPVPSPAVTEGADE
;
A
#
# COMPACT_ATOMS: atom_id res chain seq x y z
N GLN A 1 -23.72 39.81 5.42
CA GLN A 1 -24.18 39.08 4.24
C GLN A 1 -23.30 37.87 4.05
N MET A 2 -23.87 36.70 4.37
CA MET A 2 -23.20 35.41 4.33
C MET A 2 -23.13 34.94 2.87
N LYS A 3 -21.93 34.65 2.37
CA LYS A 3 -21.75 33.94 1.11
C LYS A 3 -21.86 32.44 1.40
N ALA A 4 -22.93 31.84 0.93
CA ALA A 4 -23.14 30.42 0.91
C ALA A 4 -22.11 29.78 -0.03
N GLY A 5 -21.21 28.97 0.52
CA GLY A 5 -20.37 28.06 -0.24
C GLY A 5 -21.26 27.01 -0.91
N ALA A 6 -21.23 26.93 -2.21
CA ALA A 6 -21.86 25.87 -2.97
C ALA A 6 -21.15 24.55 -2.62
N ARG A 7 -21.75 23.77 -1.73
CA ARG A 7 -21.44 22.35 -1.57
C ARG A 7 -21.92 21.67 -2.85
N LEU A 8 -20.98 21.16 -3.66
CA LEU A 8 -21.29 20.15 -4.65
C LEU A 8 -21.85 18.93 -3.90
N GLY A 9 -23.17 18.85 -3.85
CA GLY A 9 -23.86 17.66 -3.37
C GLY A 9 -23.70 16.57 -4.41
N PHE A 10 -22.73 15.70 -4.23
CA PHE A 10 -22.75 14.41 -4.89
C PHE A 10 -23.92 13.63 -4.29
N ASP A 11 -24.95 13.48 -5.09
CA ASP A 11 -26.12 12.65 -4.74
C ASP A 11 -25.64 11.23 -4.49
N ARG A 12 -25.73 10.81 -3.24
CA ARG A 12 -25.31 9.50 -2.70
C ARG A 12 -26.30 8.38 -3.06
N VAL A 13 -27.18 8.62 -4.03
CA VAL A 13 -28.23 7.69 -4.42
C VAL A 13 -27.80 6.93 -5.68
N ALA A 14 -27.69 5.62 -5.55
CA ALA A 14 -27.45 4.60 -6.59
C ALA A 14 -26.00 4.41 -7.08
N MET A 15 -25.04 4.17 -6.16
CA MET A 15 -23.66 3.79 -6.53
C MET A 15 -23.37 2.26 -6.47
N THR A 16 -24.38 1.43 -6.31
CA THR A 16 -24.16 0.00 -6.04
C THR A 16 -24.11 -0.91 -7.28
N ASP A 17 -24.42 -0.40 -8.49
CA ASP A 17 -24.55 -1.26 -9.68
C ASP A 17 -23.57 -0.95 -10.81
N PHE A 18 -22.61 -0.03 -10.63
CA PHE A 18 -21.65 0.30 -11.67
C PHE A 18 -20.29 -0.34 -11.42
N THR A 19 -19.67 -0.87 -12.48
CA THR A 19 -18.28 -1.30 -12.44
C THR A 19 -17.36 -0.10 -12.19
N ASP A 20 -16.17 -0.33 -11.63
CA ASP A 20 -15.19 0.74 -11.38
C ASP A 20 -14.81 1.49 -12.66
N GLU A 21 -14.79 0.81 -13.81
CA GLU A 21 -14.58 1.41 -15.12
C GLU A 21 -15.70 2.37 -15.54
N GLU A 22 -16.95 2.03 -15.25
CA GLU A 22 -18.10 2.89 -15.55
C GLU A 22 -18.11 4.14 -14.65
N ARG A 23 -17.73 3.98 -13.37
CA ARG A 23 -17.56 5.11 -12.45
C ARG A 23 -16.46 6.05 -12.91
N LYS A 24 -15.30 5.52 -13.32
CA LYS A 24 -14.18 6.30 -13.87
C LYS A 24 -14.61 7.09 -15.12
N LYS A 25 -15.31 6.45 -16.04
CA LYS A 25 -15.82 7.10 -17.27
C LYS A 25 -16.80 8.24 -16.97
N ARG A 26 -17.75 8.02 -16.04
CA ARG A 26 -18.69 9.07 -15.62
C ARG A 26 -17.97 10.25 -14.98
N MET A 27 -17.10 9.98 -14.02
CA MET A 27 -16.33 11.04 -13.35
C MET A 27 -15.50 11.85 -14.35
N THR A 28 -14.87 11.18 -15.32
CA THR A 28 -14.14 11.87 -16.39
C THR A 28 -15.06 12.74 -17.24
N ALA A 29 -16.25 12.27 -17.59
CA ALA A 29 -17.22 13.03 -18.36
C ALA A 29 -17.72 14.27 -17.59
N ASP A 30 -18.02 14.12 -16.30
CA ASP A 30 -18.48 15.22 -15.44
C ASP A 30 -17.39 16.28 -15.28
N VAL A 31 -16.14 15.88 -15.09
CA VAL A 31 -14.99 16.80 -15.02
C VAL A 31 -14.80 17.53 -16.35
N MET A 32 -14.95 16.84 -17.49
CA MET A 32 -14.83 17.46 -18.82
C MET A 32 -15.90 18.51 -19.04
N ILE A 33 -17.15 18.26 -18.65
CA ILE A 33 -18.24 19.24 -18.73
C ILE A 33 -17.91 20.49 -17.90
N GLU A 34 -17.34 20.31 -16.71
CA GLU A 34 -16.99 21.41 -15.83
C GLU A 34 -15.79 22.21 -16.37
N VAL A 35 -14.82 21.54 -16.99
CA VAL A 35 -13.69 22.19 -17.68
C VAL A 35 -14.19 23.05 -18.85
N GLU A 36 -15.09 22.52 -19.68
CA GLU A 36 -15.69 23.27 -20.80
C GLU A 36 -16.50 24.49 -20.35
N ARG A 37 -17.08 24.43 -19.16
CA ARG A 37 -17.78 25.58 -18.55
C ARG A 37 -16.84 26.65 -18.03
N HIS A 38 -15.68 26.23 -17.49
CA HIS A 38 -14.75 27.15 -16.82
C HIS A 38 -13.76 27.80 -17.77
N PHE A 39 -13.36 27.09 -18.81
CA PHE A 39 -12.37 27.56 -19.78
C PHE A 39 -13.01 27.93 -21.11
N ARG A 40 -12.51 28.99 -21.74
CA ARG A 40 -12.99 29.40 -23.05
C ARG A 40 -12.56 28.41 -24.12
N PRO A 41 -13.40 28.18 -25.16
CA PRO A 41 -13.07 27.27 -26.26
C PRO A 41 -11.73 27.54 -26.94
N GLU A 42 -11.37 28.85 -27.06
CA GLU A 42 -10.09 29.22 -27.66
C GLU A 42 -8.89 28.78 -26.84
N PHE A 43 -9.05 28.68 -25.51
CA PHE A 43 -8.02 28.17 -24.63
C PHE A 43 -7.93 26.63 -24.75
N LEU A 44 -9.05 25.92 -24.70
CA LEU A 44 -9.10 24.46 -24.80
C LEU A 44 -8.55 23.97 -26.13
N ASN A 45 -8.78 24.66 -27.23
CA ASN A 45 -8.25 24.33 -28.56
C ASN A 45 -6.72 24.48 -28.68
N ARG A 46 -6.05 25.07 -27.69
CA ARG A 46 -4.59 25.24 -27.63
C ARG A 46 -3.91 24.24 -26.70
N ILE A 47 -4.69 23.40 -26.03
CA ILE A 47 -4.20 22.31 -25.18
C ILE A 47 -4.09 21.06 -26.04
N ASP A 48 -2.94 20.44 -26.04
CA ASP A 48 -2.69 19.21 -26.82
C ASP A 48 -3.42 18.01 -26.22
N GLU A 49 -3.46 17.91 -24.87
CA GLU A 49 -4.10 16.81 -24.17
C GLU A 49 -4.62 17.24 -22.80
N LEU A 50 -5.76 16.72 -22.39
CA LEU A 50 -6.35 16.93 -21.08
C LEU A 50 -6.45 15.59 -20.35
N ILE A 51 -5.68 15.45 -19.26
CA ILE A 51 -5.61 14.21 -18.49
C ILE A 51 -6.38 14.37 -17.18
N VAL A 52 -7.37 13.51 -16.99
CA VAL A 52 -8.16 13.45 -15.75
C VAL A 52 -7.60 12.33 -14.86
N PHE A 53 -7.12 12.70 -13.67
CA PHE A 53 -6.69 11.73 -12.67
C PHE A 53 -7.89 11.23 -11.87
N ASN A 54 -7.98 9.91 -11.73
CA ASN A 54 -8.98 9.27 -10.89
C ASN A 54 -8.55 9.27 -9.42
N LEU A 55 -9.54 9.14 -8.53
CA LEU A 55 -9.28 8.81 -7.14
C LEU A 55 -8.68 7.40 -7.05
N LEU A 56 -7.76 7.21 -6.10
CA LEU A 56 -7.17 5.90 -5.83
C LEU A 56 -8.22 4.99 -5.20
N THR A 57 -8.33 3.78 -5.74
CA THR A 57 -9.11 2.72 -5.14
C THR A 57 -8.31 2.05 -4.01
N HIS A 58 -8.98 1.26 -3.18
CA HIS A 58 -8.31 0.45 -2.16
C HIS A 58 -7.28 -0.52 -2.78
N GLU A 59 -7.59 -1.09 -3.92
CA GLU A 59 -6.68 -1.97 -4.67
C GLU A 59 -5.44 -1.22 -5.17
N ASP A 60 -5.63 0.00 -5.69
CA ASP A 60 -4.51 0.87 -6.09
C ASP A 60 -3.61 1.19 -4.88
N LEU A 61 -4.20 1.48 -3.71
CA LEU A 61 -3.45 1.75 -2.48
C LEU A 61 -2.65 0.55 -2.01
N SER A 62 -3.26 -0.65 -2.03
CA SER A 62 -2.58 -1.90 -1.71
C SER A 62 -1.40 -2.14 -2.65
N HIS A 63 -1.60 -1.92 -3.94
CA HIS A 63 -0.52 -2.05 -4.93
C HIS A 63 0.62 -1.06 -4.69
N ILE A 64 0.31 0.20 -4.34
CA ILE A 64 1.31 1.21 -4.00
C ILE A 64 2.10 0.81 -2.76
N VAL A 65 1.44 0.27 -1.72
CA VAL A 65 2.10 -0.26 -0.53
C VAL A 65 3.09 -1.36 -0.90
N HIS A 66 2.67 -2.34 -1.72
CA HIS A 66 3.55 -3.42 -2.16
C HIS A 66 4.77 -2.91 -2.95
N LEU A 67 4.59 -1.93 -3.84
CA LEU A 67 5.70 -1.33 -4.59
C LEU A 67 6.71 -0.64 -3.66
N GLN A 68 6.23 0.11 -2.66
CA GLN A 68 7.12 0.79 -1.71
C GLN A 68 7.81 -0.20 -0.77
N LEU A 69 7.11 -1.26 -0.35
CA LEU A 69 7.72 -2.33 0.45
C LEU A 69 8.78 -3.11 -0.32
N ALA A 70 8.63 -3.26 -1.63
CA ALA A 70 9.67 -3.88 -2.47
C ALA A 70 10.98 -3.08 -2.45
N GLU A 71 10.91 -1.74 -2.43
CA GLU A 71 12.10 -0.89 -2.26
C GLU A 71 12.75 -1.08 -0.88
N VAL A 72 11.95 -1.19 0.18
CA VAL A 72 12.44 -1.49 1.53
C VAL A 72 13.08 -2.87 1.57
N GLN A 73 12.43 -3.87 1.01
CA GLN A 73 12.91 -5.24 0.93
C GLN A 73 14.27 -5.33 0.21
N GLN A 74 14.43 -4.59 -0.90
CA GLN A 74 15.70 -4.57 -1.62
C GLN A 74 16.85 -4.04 -0.75
N ARG A 75 16.61 -2.99 0.05
CA ARG A 75 17.62 -2.46 0.98
C ARG A 75 17.95 -3.41 2.14
N LEU A 76 17.00 -4.25 2.54
CA LEU A 76 17.16 -5.22 3.62
C LEU A 76 17.86 -6.49 3.16
N GLN A 77 17.79 -6.83 1.88
CA GLN A 77 18.51 -7.99 1.30
C GLN A 77 20.01 -7.93 1.54
N ASP A 78 20.60 -6.73 1.49
CA ASP A 78 22.02 -6.50 1.79
C ASP A 78 22.38 -6.85 3.26
N LYS A 79 21.37 -6.94 4.13
CA LYS A 79 21.49 -7.29 5.55
C LYS A 79 20.96 -8.69 5.87
N GLY A 80 20.64 -9.50 4.85
CA GLY A 80 20.12 -10.84 5.01
C GLY A 80 18.70 -10.92 5.60
N VAL A 81 17.97 -9.80 5.69
CA VAL A 81 16.63 -9.76 6.27
C VAL A 81 15.57 -9.78 5.19
N THR A 82 14.60 -10.69 5.31
CA THR A 82 13.42 -10.77 4.44
C THR A 82 12.18 -10.43 5.25
N LEU A 83 11.28 -9.62 4.69
CA LEU A 83 10.00 -9.27 5.32
C LEU A 83 8.85 -10.05 4.70
N ASP A 84 7.97 -10.53 5.55
CA ASP A 84 6.68 -11.11 5.17
C ASP A 84 5.57 -10.35 5.91
N LEU A 85 4.70 -9.66 5.17
CA LEU A 85 3.64 -8.83 5.73
C LEU A 85 2.32 -9.58 5.68
N ALA A 86 1.68 -9.67 6.84
CA ALA A 86 0.30 -10.14 6.92
C ALA A 86 -0.66 -9.11 6.27
N PRO A 87 -1.80 -9.56 5.69
CA PRO A 87 -2.78 -8.67 5.08
C PRO A 87 -3.24 -7.54 6.00
N GLU A 88 -3.38 -7.81 7.29
CA GLU A 88 -3.79 -6.82 8.30
C GLU A 88 -2.75 -5.71 8.49
N ALA A 89 -1.47 -6.02 8.30
CA ALA A 89 -0.40 -5.02 8.34
C ALA A 89 -0.47 -4.07 7.12
N ILE A 90 -0.83 -4.58 5.96
CA ILE A 90 -1.05 -3.76 4.75
C ILE A 90 -2.23 -2.82 4.95
N GLU A 91 -3.36 -3.33 5.49
CA GLU A 91 -4.53 -2.53 5.81
C GLU A 91 -4.22 -1.43 6.83
N PHE A 92 -3.44 -1.75 7.85
CA PHE A 92 -2.97 -0.79 8.84
C PHE A 92 -2.16 0.34 8.17
N LEU A 93 -1.24 0.02 7.26
CA LEU A 93 -0.44 1.01 6.53
C LEU A 93 -1.32 1.90 5.64
N ILE A 94 -2.30 1.32 4.95
CA ILE A 94 -3.25 2.08 4.12
C ILE A 94 -4.05 3.04 5.00
N THR A 95 -4.60 2.56 6.11
CA THR A 95 -5.41 3.38 7.03
C THR A 95 -4.62 4.54 7.61
N ASN A 96 -3.36 4.34 7.96
CA ASN A 96 -2.49 5.37 8.55
C ASN A 96 -1.77 6.23 7.52
N GLY A 97 -1.68 5.79 6.28
CA GLY A 97 -0.92 6.45 5.22
C GLY A 97 -1.76 7.04 4.09
N TYR A 98 -3.07 6.82 4.06
CA TYR A 98 -3.95 7.42 3.06
C TYR A 98 -4.69 8.62 3.66
N ASN A 99 -4.82 9.67 2.86
CA ASN A 99 -5.63 10.84 3.19
C ASN A 99 -6.32 11.34 1.93
N GLU A 100 -7.61 11.69 2.00
CA GLU A 100 -8.39 12.14 0.84
C GLU A 100 -7.81 13.40 0.19
N ASP A 101 -7.25 14.33 0.97
CA ASP A 101 -6.69 15.59 0.46
C ASP A 101 -5.30 15.41 -0.18
N TYR A 102 -4.49 14.49 0.36
CA TYR A 102 -3.10 14.29 -0.03
C TYR A 102 -2.87 12.99 -0.81
N GLY A 103 -3.90 12.15 -0.95
CA GLY A 103 -3.84 10.85 -1.65
C GLY A 103 -2.90 9.88 -0.97
N ALA A 104 -2.08 9.19 -1.76
CA ALA A 104 -1.13 8.17 -1.29
C ALA A 104 0.24 8.74 -0.86
N ARG A 105 0.47 10.05 -0.95
CA ARG A 105 1.76 10.65 -0.57
C ARG A 105 2.19 10.37 0.87
N PRO A 106 1.27 10.36 1.87
CA PRO A 106 1.66 10.03 3.24
C PRO A 106 1.99 8.56 3.47
N LEU A 107 1.64 7.63 2.55
CA LEU A 107 1.96 6.20 2.67
C LEU A 107 3.45 5.93 2.86
N ARG A 108 4.31 6.66 2.15
CA ARG A 108 5.76 6.53 2.31
C ARG A 108 6.20 6.81 3.75
N ARG A 109 5.65 7.86 4.37
CA ARG A 109 5.96 8.20 5.78
C ARG A 109 5.37 7.18 6.74
N ALA A 110 4.20 6.59 6.42
CA ALA A 110 3.63 5.54 7.23
C ALA A 110 4.51 4.27 7.19
N ILE A 111 5.02 3.89 6.03
CA ILE A 111 5.96 2.76 5.88
C ILE A 111 7.27 3.05 6.63
N GLU A 112 7.85 4.23 6.45
CA GLU A 112 9.05 4.64 7.17
C GLU A 112 8.85 4.52 8.69
N ARG A 113 7.80 5.15 9.22
CA ARG A 113 7.51 5.20 10.66
C ARG A 113 7.13 3.85 11.26
N HIS A 114 6.33 3.05 10.56
CA HIS A 114 5.74 1.82 11.11
C HIS A 114 6.50 0.55 10.71
N ILE A 115 7.34 0.60 9.69
CA ILE A 115 8.15 -0.54 9.22
C ILE A 115 9.64 -0.25 9.36
N GLU A 116 10.17 0.77 8.66
CA GLU A 116 11.62 0.97 8.56
C GLU A 116 12.26 1.33 9.89
N ASP A 117 11.69 2.28 10.64
CA ASP A 117 12.24 2.72 11.92
C ASP A 117 12.24 1.61 12.98
N PRO A 118 11.10 0.91 13.26
CA PRO A 118 11.09 -0.19 14.22
C PRO A 118 12.00 -1.35 13.82
N LEU A 119 12.01 -1.67 12.52
CA LEU A 119 12.85 -2.73 11.99
C LEU A 119 14.34 -2.42 12.15
N ALA A 120 14.74 -1.16 11.89
CA ALA A 120 16.11 -0.72 12.10
C ALA A 120 16.53 -0.85 13.58
N GLU A 121 15.64 -0.54 14.52
CA GLU A 121 15.89 -0.73 15.95
C GLU A 121 16.12 -2.21 16.29
N HIS A 122 15.28 -3.11 15.81
CA HIS A 122 15.43 -4.56 16.03
C HIS A 122 16.74 -5.10 15.43
N ILE A 123 17.11 -4.67 14.23
CA ILE A 123 18.36 -5.05 13.59
C ILE A 123 19.56 -4.56 14.42
N LEU A 124 19.53 -3.30 14.88
CA LEU A 124 20.62 -2.73 15.71
C LEU A 124 20.76 -3.43 17.08
N ARG A 125 19.67 -3.92 17.64
CA ARG A 125 19.66 -4.71 18.88
C ARG A 125 20.13 -6.14 18.67
N GLY A 126 20.17 -6.61 17.42
CA GLY A 126 20.49 -8.01 17.10
C GLY A 126 19.33 -8.97 17.44
N ASP A 127 18.09 -8.48 17.41
CA ASP A 127 16.90 -9.26 17.77
C ASP A 127 16.53 -10.28 16.66
N PHE A 128 17.06 -10.10 15.44
CA PHE A 128 16.76 -10.94 14.29
C PHE A 128 18.00 -11.71 13.83
N ASP A 129 17.79 -12.99 13.57
CA ASP A 129 18.80 -13.83 12.93
C ASP A 129 18.83 -13.56 11.41
N GLU A 130 20.02 -13.51 10.85
CA GLU A 130 20.21 -13.48 9.40
C GLU A 130 19.60 -14.72 8.76
N GLU A 131 19.12 -14.61 7.51
CA GLU A 131 18.53 -15.69 6.70
C GLU A 131 17.12 -16.16 7.12
N ARG A 132 16.49 -15.59 8.14
CA ARG A 132 15.11 -15.91 8.50
C ARG A 132 14.15 -14.77 8.21
N PRO A 133 12.97 -15.06 7.64
CA PRO A 133 11.98 -14.03 7.39
C PRO A 133 11.43 -13.44 8.68
N VAL A 134 11.24 -12.14 8.69
CA VAL A 134 10.55 -11.40 9.74
C VAL A 134 9.09 -11.23 9.34
N ASN A 135 8.19 -11.84 10.07
CA ASN A 135 6.76 -11.71 9.89
C ASN A 135 6.28 -10.42 10.55
N VAL A 136 5.60 -9.60 9.77
CA VAL A 136 5.02 -8.34 10.24
C VAL A 136 3.51 -8.50 10.29
N SER A 137 2.94 -8.38 11.48
CA SER A 137 1.50 -8.49 11.72
C SER A 137 1.00 -7.32 12.56
N LEU A 138 -0.32 -7.18 12.67
CA LEU A 138 -0.89 -6.22 13.60
C LEU A 138 -0.66 -6.72 15.03
N ASP A 139 -0.35 -5.82 15.94
CA ASP A 139 -0.21 -6.16 17.35
C ASP A 139 -1.59 -6.47 17.99
N GLN A 140 -1.61 -6.96 19.24
CA GLN A 140 -2.84 -7.31 19.94
C GLN A 140 -3.74 -6.10 20.24
N THR A 141 -3.20 -4.91 20.24
CA THR A 141 -3.95 -3.66 20.47
C THR A 141 -4.54 -3.09 19.18
N GLY A 142 -4.03 -3.49 18.02
CA GLY A 142 -4.42 -2.95 16.73
C GLY A 142 -3.85 -1.54 16.44
N GLU A 143 -2.97 -1.02 17.30
CA GLU A 143 -2.43 0.33 17.19
C GLU A 143 -1.02 0.38 16.61
N SER A 144 -0.33 -0.76 16.56
CA SER A 144 1.04 -0.87 16.04
C SER A 144 1.28 -2.19 15.30
N LEU A 145 2.43 -2.28 14.63
CA LEU A 145 2.88 -3.51 13.97
C LEU A 145 3.82 -4.28 14.89
N ALA A 146 3.64 -5.58 14.93
CA ALA A 146 4.49 -6.53 15.63
C ALA A 146 5.43 -7.23 14.65
N PHE A 147 6.70 -7.35 15.03
CA PHE A 147 7.75 -7.99 14.24
C PHE A 147 8.16 -9.28 14.92
N GLN A 148 8.00 -10.41 14.25
CA GLN A 148 8.29 -11.73 14.80
C GLN A 148 9.06 -12.57 13.78
N GLN A 149 10.11 -13.24 14.22
CA GLN A 149 10.74 -14.29 13.39
C GLN A 149 10.10 -15.64 13.69
N ALA A 150 9.89 -16.44 12.66
CA ALA A 150 9.50 -17.82 12.83
C ALA A 150 10.54 -18.56 13.69
N PRO A 151 10.12 -19.47 14.61
CA PRO A 151 11.07 -20.28 15.36
C PRO A 151 11.98 -21.04 14.39
N ALA A 152 13.28 -21.18 14.73
CA ALA A 152 14.21 -21.91 13.91
C ALA A 152 13.65 -23.32 13.62
N SER A 153 13.36 -23.61 12.36
CA SER A 153 13.04 -24.97 11.97
C SER A 153 14.25 -25.84 12.29
N LYS A 154 14.12 -26.77 13.27
CA LYS A 154 15.15 -27.76 13.50
C LYS A 154 15.44 -28.46 12.17
N PRO A 155 16.71 -28.65 11.78
CA PRO A 155 17.01 -29.37 10.57
C PRO A 155 16.35 -30.74 10.68
N VAL A 156 15.49 -31.08 9.73
CA VAL A 156 14.93 -32.43 9.58
C VAL A 156 16.14 -33.33 9.36
N PRO A 157 16.40 -34.34 10.23
CA PRO A 157 17.50 -35.26 10.02
C PRO A 157 17.26 -35.93 8.67
N SER A 158 18.21 -35.75 7.76
CA SER A 158 18.24 -36.45 6.47
C SER A 158 18.12 -37.95 6.74
N PRO A 159 17.24 -38.70 6.06
CA PRO A 159 17.18 -40.15 6.24
C PRO A 159 18.54 -40.71 5.88
N ALA A 160 19.15 -41.38 6.85
CA ALA A 160 20.39 -42.13 6.66
C ALA A 160 20.18 -43.13 5.51
N VAL A 161 20.96 -42.96 4.44
CA VAL A 161 21.07 -43.93 3.38
C VAL A 161 21.68 -45.17 4.02
N THR A 162 20.87 -46.16 4.27
CA THR A 162 21.35 -47.51 4.62
C THR A 162 21.95 -48.11 3.36
N GLU A 163 23.27 -48.05 3.28
CA GLU A 163 24.05 -48.84 2.36
C GLU A 163 23.85 -50.30 2.75
N GLY A 164 23.02 -50.99 1.97
CA GLY A 164 22.90 -52.43 2.05
C GLY A 164 24.20 -53.06 1.54
N ALA A 165 24.91 -53.70 2.44
CA ALA A 165 26.02 -54.58 2.11
C ALA A 165 25.48 -55.83 1.41
N ASP A 166 26.06 -56.09 0.26
CA ASP A 166 25.97 -57.32 -0.52
C ASP A 166 26.60 -58.52 0.19
N GLU A 167 25.95 -59.64 0.10
CA GLU A 167 26.58 -60.94 -0.09
C GLU A 167 25.79 -61.76 -1.07
#